data_9bcde1730bba0ae370ea4e600b3e0307
#
_entry.id   9bcde1730bba0ae370ea4e600b3e0307
#
_cell.length_a   1.000
_cell.length_b   1.000
_cell.length_c   1.000
_cell.angle_alpha   90.00
_cell.angle_beta   90.00
_cell.angle_gamma   90.00
#
_symmetry.space_group_name_H-M   'P 1'
#
loop_
_entity.id
_entity.type
_entity.pdbx_description
1 polymer ?
#
loop_
_entity_poly.entity_id
_entity_poly.type
_entity_poly.pdbx_seq_one_letter_code
_entity_poly.pdbx_strand_id
1 'polypeptide(L)'
;MKPIKTALLALPLLAAGCNRDSGTAKIRPLEAGSVRVEDAFWSPRYEKWEHVTVGDMLDKFEGNDPAHFACGVDAFENFDLVASGARDIGRHAGPPWYDGLVYETIRGISDLLAQRPDPALKARVDGYIARIEAAQKSDPDGFVGTNTQLTEDNHRWGANGGFLRMQHDVYNAGMLIEAGVHYYEATGDDRLLKVATRMADYMVRT
;
A
#
# COMPACT_ATOMS: atom_id res chain seq x y z
N MET A 1 2.97 73.14 -52.47
CA MET A 1 3.60 71.90 -51.94
C MET A 1 2.59 71.22 -51.05
N LYS A 2 2.08 70.07 -51.42
CA LYS A 2 1.12 69.28 -50.67
C LYS A 2 1.92 68.19 -49.91
N PRO A 3 1.63 67.89 -48.63
CA PRO A 3 2.33 66.85 -47.89
C PRO A 3 1.77 65.47 -48.30
N ILE A 4 2.68 64.57 -48.61
CA ILE A 4 2.39 63.15 -48.85
C ILE A 4 2.10 62.48 -47.53
N LYS A 5 0.89 61.94 -47.36
CA LYS A 5 0.54 61.10 -46.22
C LYS A 5 1.00 59.65 -46.52
N THR A 6 2.02 59.23 -45.80
CA THR A 6 2.49 57.83 -45.82
C THR A 6 1.56 57.02 -44.93
N ALA A 7 0.76 56.14 -45.54
CA ALA A 7 -0.06 55.17 -44.81
C ALA A 7 0.81 53.94 -44.49
N LEU A 8 1.09 53.73 -43.19
CA LEU A 8 1.66 52.45 -42.70
C LEU A 8 0.58 51.39 -42.73
N LEU A 9 0.69 50.42 -43.64
CA LEU A 9 -0.07 49.19 -43.58
C LEU A 9 0.57 48.30 -42.51
N ALA A 10 -0.13 48.16 -41.35
CA ALA A 10 0.20 47.13 -40.37
C ALA A 10 -0.39 45.77 -40.87
N LEU A 11 0.49 44.87 -41.32
CA LEU A 11 0.11 43.48 -41.52
C LEU A 11 -0.07 42.82 -40.15
N PRO A 12 -1.23 42.16 -39.91
CA PRO A 12 -1.35 41.30 -38.72
C PRO A 12 -0.51 40.02 -38.98
N LEU A 13 0.54 39.82 -38.18
CA LEU A 13 1.19 38.52 -38.08
C LEU A 13 0.15 37.55 -37.43
N LEU A 14 -0.46 36.73 -38.26
CA LEU A 14 -1.14 35.52 -37.83
C LEU A 14 -0.08 34.59 -37.23
N ALA A 15 0.07 34.63 -35.89
CA ALA A 15 0.75 33.59 -35.17
C ALA A 15 -0.13 32.33 -35.27
N ALA A 16 0.12 31.52 -36.30
CA ALA A 16 -0.34 30.16 -36.36
C ALA A 16 0.34 29.40 -35.20
N GLY A 17 -0.31 29.40 -34.05
CA GLY A 17 0.04 28.51 -32.92
C GLY A 17 0.00 27.10 -33.47
N CYS A 18 1.18 26.50 -33.69
CA CYS A 18 1.31 25.07 -33.85
C CYS A 18 0.82 24.41 -32.56
N ASN A 19 -0.47 24.13 -32.50
CA ASN A 19 -1.00 23.14 -31.61
C ASN A 19 -0.45 21.79 -32.08
N ARG A 20 0.81 21.50 -31.73
CA ARG A 20 1.30 20.14 -31.77
C ARG A 20 0.55 19.42 -30.61
N ASP A 21 -0.63 18.93 -30.91
CA ASP A 21 -1.13 17.73 -30.28
C ASP A 21 -0.09 16.66 -30.61
N SER A 22 0.96 16.61 -29.77
CA SER A 22 1.83 15.45 -29.69
C SER A 22 0.92 14.34 -29.22
N GLY A 23 0.41 13.56 -30.15
CA GLY A 23 -0.34 12.35 -29.90
C GLY A 23 0.59 11.31 -29.26
N THR A 24 1.06 11.62 -28.06
CA THR A 24 1.60 10.63 -27.15
C THR A 24 0.41 9.75 -26.79
N ALA A 25 0.38 8.57 -27.39
CA ALA A 25 -0.58 7.55 -27.00
C ALA A 25 -0.53 7.48 -25.47
N LYS A 26 -1.63 7.89 -24.83
CA LYS A 26 -1.71 7.82 -23.37
C LYS A 26 -1.67 6.35 -23.01
N ILE A 27 -0.54 5.89 -22.50
CA ILE A 27 -0.43 4.55 -21.91
C ILE A 27 -1.39 4.54 -20.73
N ARG A 28 -2.36 3.65 -20.77
CA ARG A 28 -3.28 3.40 -19.66
C ARG A 28 -2.97 2.02 -19.09
N PRO A 29 -2.86 1.89 -17.77
CA PRO A 29 -2.78 0.57 -17.15
C PRO A 29 -4.05 -0.21 -17.47
N LEU A 30 -3.91 -1.50 -17.66
CA LEU A 30 -5.04 -2.43 -17.72
C LEU A 30 -5.48 -2.77 -16.31
N GLU A 31 -6.77 -2.97 -16.12
CA GLU A 31 -7.27 -3.52 -14.86
C GLU A 31 -6.76 -4.95 -14.68
N ALA A 32 -6.28 -5.29 -13.48
CA ALA A 32 -5.68 -6.59 -13.17
C ALA A 32 -6.59 -7.77 -13.55
N GLY A 33 -7.89 -7.66 -13.31
CA GLY A 33 -8.88 -8.67 -13.68
C GLY A 33 -9.15 -8.81 -15.19
N SER A 34 -8.65 -7.87 -16.03
CA SER A 34 -8.85 -7.91 -17.48
C SER A 34 -7.78 -8.71 -18.23
N VAL A 35 -6.71 -9.10 -17.54
CA VAL A 35 -5.58 -9.86 -18.12
C VAL A 35 -5.55 -11.26 -17.52
N ARG A 36 -5.51 -12.26 -18.38
CA ARG A 36 -5.31 -13.67 -17.96
C ARG A 36 -3.98 -14.17 -18.48
N VAL A 37 -3.27 -14.90 -17.64
CA VAL A 37 -2.05 -15.60 -18.02
C VAL A 37 -2.40 -17.08 -18.18
N GLU A 38 -2.36 -17.55 -19.44
CA GLU A 38 -2.72 -18.92 -19.80
C GLU A 38 -1.60 -19.52 -20.66
N ASP A 39 -0.60 -20.09 -20.01
CA ASP A 39 0.53 -20.75 -20.68
C ASP A 39 1.09 -21.91 -19.87
N ALA A 40 1.93 -22.74 -20.52
CA ALA A 40 2.50 -23.92 -19.89
C ALA A 40 3.57 -23.59 -18.80
N PHE A 41 4.08 -22.36 -18.74
CA PHE A 41 5.11 -21.95 -17.80
C PHE A 41 4.52 -21.27 -16.56
N TRP A 42 3.65 -20.26 -16.76
CA TRP A 42 3.13 -19.44 -15.66
C TRP A 42 1.91 -20.06 -14.97
N SER A 43 0.98 -20.69 -15.74
CA SER A 43 -0.26 -21.23 -15.15
C SER A 43 -0.01 -22.18 -13.97
N PRO A 44 0.92 -23.18 -14.05
CA PRO A 44 1.20 -24.06 -12.91
C PRO A 44 1.82 -23.33 -11.71
N ARG A 45 2.50 -22.21 -11.94
CA ARG A 45 3.09 -21.37 -10.87
C ARG A 45 2.04 -20.56 -10.15
N TYR A 46 1.08 -20.00 -10.88
CA TYR A 46 -0.08 -19.34 -10.31
C TYR A 46 -0.92 -20.29 -9.45
N GLU A 47 -1.19 -21.50 -9.94
CA GLU A 47 -1.90 -22.52 -9.18
C GLU A 47 -1.17 -22.91 -7.89
N LYS A 48 0.15 -23.10 -7.97
CA LYS A 48 0.95 -23.38 -6.78
C LYS A 48 0.94 -22.21 -5.80
N TRP A 49 1.01 -20.98 -6.29
CA TRP A 49 0.96 -19.80 -5.46
C TRP A 49 -0.38 -19.69 -4.74
N GLU A 50 -1.49 -19.84 -5.47
CA GLU A 50 -2.84 -19.79 -4.95
C GLU A 50 -3.12 -20.87 -3.90
N HIS A 51 -2.80 -22.13 -4.21
CA HIS A 51 -3.22 -23.27 -3.39
C HIS A 51 -2.22 -23.70 -2.33
N VAL A 52 -0.98 -23.23 -2.38
CA VAL A 52 0.09 -23.63 -1.46
C VAL A 52 0.74 -22.43 -0.80
N THR A 53 1.33 -21.53 -1.61
CA THR A 53 2.22 -20.48 -1.08
C THR A 53 1.47 -19.46 -0.23
N VAL A 54 0.28 -19.02 -0.67
CA VAL A 54 -0.53 -18.04 0.08
C VAL A 54 -0.93 -18.61 1.44
N GLY A 55 -1.44 -19.84 1.48
CA GLY A 55 -1.80 -20.50 2.74
C GLY A 55 -0.61 -20.61 3.70
N ASP A 56 0.52 -21.11 3.20
CA ASP A 56 1.76 -21.25 3.97
C ASP A 56 2.28 -19.91 4.52
N MET A 57 2.23 -18.84 3.73
CA MET A 57 2.62 -17.51 4.20
C MET A 57 1.69 -16.98 5.29
N LEU A 58 0.38 -17.14 5.11
CA LEU A 58 -0.59 -16.68 6.10
C LEU A 58 -0.47 -17.45 7.41
N ASP A 59 -0.26 -18.77 7.35
CA ASP A 59 -0.03 -19.60 8.53
C ASP A 59 1.23 -19.16 9.30
N LYS A 60 2.26 -18.73 8.59
CA LYS A 60 3.48 -18.16 9.19
C LYS A 60 3.21 -16.83 9.89
N PHE A 61 2.45 -15.92 9.28
CA PHE A 61 2.09 -14.66 9.93
C PHE A 61 1.17 -14.85 11.14
N GLU A 62 0.38 -15.91 11.17
CA GLU A 62 -0.45 -16.29 12.31
C GLU A 62 0.33 -17.05 13.41
N GLY A 63 1.64 -17.23 13.24
CA GLY A 63 2.47 -17.95 14.21
C GLY A 63 2.27 -19.47 14.24
N ASN A 64 1.63 -20.03 13.21
CA ASN A 64 1.30 -21.46 13.15
C ASN A 64 2.48 -22.35 12.70
N ASP A 65 3.58 -21.76 12.22
CA ASP A 65 4.79 -22.49 11.82
C ASP A 65 6.00 -22.09 12.70
N PRO A 66 6.29 -22.82 13.78
CA PRO A 66 7.37 -22.48 14.70
C PRO A 66 8.77 -22.71 14.11
N ALA A 67 8.90 -23.35 12.94
CA ALA A 67 10.19 -23.67 12.33
C ALA A 67 10.75 -22.52 11.50
N HIS A 68 9.96 -21.52 11.17
CA HIS A 68 10.41 -20.39 10.35
C HIS A 68 11.08 -19.30 11.20
N PHE A 69 12.10 -18.60 10.67
CA PHE A 69 12.92 -17.62 11.41
C PHE A 69 12.15 -16.44 12.00
N ALA A 70 11.07 -16.02 11.35
CA ALA A 70 10.16 -14.96 11.82
C ALA A 70 8.94 -15.56 12.51
N CYS A 71 8.92 -16.84 12.76
CA CYS A 71 7.75 -17.63 13.02
C CYS A 71 7.75 -18.21 14.41
N GLY A 72 6.60 -18.70 14.80
CA GLY A 72 6.26 -18.90 16.19
C GLY A 72 5.86 -17.59 16.86
N VAL A 73 5.78 -16.48 16.08
CA VAL A 73 5.26 -15.19 16.54
C VAL A 73 4.15 -14.73 15.61
N ASP A 74 2.98 -14.52 16.15
CA ASP A 74 1.83 -13.96 15.43
C ASP A 74 2.10 -12.48 15.10
N ALA A 75 2.24 -12.15 13.81
CA ALA A 75 2.41 -10.78 13.37
C ALA A 75 1.22 -9.89 13.76
N PHE A 76 0.04 -10.48 13.81
CA PHE A 76 -1.18 -9.76 14.13
C PHE A 76 -1.33 -9.48 15.63
N GLU A 77 -0.63 -10.20 16.51
CA GLU A 77 -0.55 -9.86 17.94
C GLU A 77 -0.03 -8.43 18.13
N ASN A 78 0.91 -7.98 17.30
CA ASN A 78 1.40 -6.60 17.35
C ASN A 78 0.27 -5.58 17.10
N PHE A 79 -0.59 -5.83 16.11
CA PHE A 79 -1.74 -4.97 15.85
C PHE A 79 -2.75 -5.00 17.00
N ASP A 80 -2.99 -6.15 17.61
CA ASP A 80 -3.92 -6.29 18.74
C ASP A 80 -3.39 -5.57 19.99
N LEU A 81 -2.08 -5.64 20.25
CA LEU A 81 -1.44 -4.90 21.33
C LEU A 81 -1.60 -3.39 21.13
N VAL A 82 -1.32 -2.91 19.91
CA VAL A 82 -1.51 -1.49 19.56
C VAL A 82 -2.98 -1.10 19.67
N ALA A 83 -3.92 -1.93 19.20
CA ALA A 83 -5.35 -1.71 19.30
C ALA A 83 -5.84 -1.62 20.75
N SER A 84 -5.23 -2.37 21.68
CA SER A 84 -5.51 -2.31 23.11
C SER A 84 -4.96 -1.07 23.81
N GLY A 85 -4.23 -0.22 23.09
CA GLY A 85 -3.59 0.98 23.61
C GLY A 85 -2.17 0.78 24.13
N ALA A 86 -1.55 -0.40 23.93
CA ALA A 86 -0.16 -0.62 24.30
C ALA A 86 0.77 0.31 23.52
N ARG A 87 1.70 0.96 24.24
CA ARG A 87 2.75 1.84 23.72
C ARG A 87 4.01 1.65 24.57
N ASP A 88 5.19 1.81 23.94
CA ASP A 88 6.49 1.83 24.65
C ASP A 88 6.71 0.63 25.59
N ILE A 89 6.21 -0.55 25.24
CA ILE A 89 6.35 -1.77 26.05
C ILE A 89 7.69 -2.48 25.84
N GLY A 90 8.56 -1.92 24.97
CA GLY A 90 9.91 -2.43 24.70
C GLY A 90 9.96 -3.79 24.02
N ARG A 91 8.85 -4.25 23.42
CA ARG A 91 8.80 -5.52 22.67
C ARG A 91 7.91 -5.43 21.45
N HIS A 92 8.34 -6.09 20.39
CA HIS A 92 7.62 -6.27 19.14
C HIS A 92 7.88 -7.70 18.63
N ALA A 93 6.87 -8.38 18.14
CA ALA A 93 7.02 -9.70 17.56
C ALA A 93 7.58 -9.59 16.12
N GLY A 94 8.64 -10.30 15.85
CA GLY A 94 9.29 -10.30 14.53
C GLY A 94 10.14 -9.06 14.22
N PRO A 95 10.58 -8.89 12.96
CA PRO A 95 11.44 -7.79 12.56
C PRO A 95 10.67 -6.46 12.44
N PRO A 96 11.37 -5.30 12.49
CA PRO A 96 10.73 -3.97 12.41
C PRO A 96 9.89 -3.73 11.13
N TRP A 97 10.19 -4.45 10.05
CA TRP A 97 9.43 -4.37 8.79
C TRP A 97 8.31 -5.41 8.67
N TYR A 98 7.92 -6.06 9.77
CA TYR A 98 6.96 -7.15 9.75
C TYR A 98 5.58 -6.70 9.26
N ASP A 99 5.13 -5.51 9.66
CA ASP A 99 3.89 -4.91 9.15
C ASP A 99 3.91 -4.80 7.62
N GLY A 100 5.04 -4.35 7.05
CA GLY A 100 5.21 -4.22 5.61
C GLY A 100 5.07 -5.55 4.87
N LEU A 101 5.61 -6.66 5.43
CA LEU A 101 5.46 -7.99 4.84
C LEU A 101 4.00 -8.46 4.85
N VAL A 102 3.24 -8.13 5.92
CA VAL A 102 1.80 -8.40 5.97
C VAL A 102 1.08 -7.63 4.87
N TYR A 103 1.38 -6.34 4.70
CA TYR A 103 0.78 -5.50 3.67
C TYR A 103 1.12 -5.96 2.26
N GLU A 104 2.38 -6.31 1.98
CA GLU A 104 2.80 -6.89 0.69
C GLU A 104 2.05 -8.18 0.37
N THR A 105 1.84 -9.02 1.37
CA THR A 105 1.09 -10.26 1.22
C THR A 105 -0.37 -9.99 0.91
N ILE A 106 -1.01 -9.04 1.60
CA ILE A 106 -2.38 -8.61 1.30
C ILE A 106 -2.48 -8.06 -0.12
N ARG A 107 -1.51 -7.23 -0.55
CA ARG A 107 -1.43 -6.73 -1.92
C ARG A 107 -1.39 -7.88 -2.94
N GLY A 108 -0.47 -8.82 -2.76
CA GLY A 108 -0.34 -9.97 -3.66
C GLY A 108 -1.59 -10.86 -3.70
N ILE A 109 -2.26 -11.05 -2.55
CA ILE A 109 -3.55 -11.75 -2.49
C ILE A 109 -4.64 -10.96 -3.21
N SER A 110 -4.62 -9.63 -3.13
CA SER A 110 -5.57 -8.77 -3.83
C SER A 110 -5.49 -8.96 -5.34
N ASP A 111 -4.28 -9.00 -5.90
CA ASP A 111 -4.07 -9.24 -7.32
C ASP A 111 -4.56 -10.63 -7.75
N LEU A 112 -4.43 -11.62 -6.87
CA LEU A 112 -4.98 -12.96 -7.09
C LEU A 112 -6.51 -12.96 -7.07
N LEU A 113 -7.12 -12.31 -6.07
CA LEU A 113 -8.58 -12.19 -5.93
C LEU A 113 -9.23 -11.44 -7.10
N ALA A 114 -8.52 -10.47 -7.70
CA ALA A 114 -8.99 -9.76 -8.88
C ALA A 114 -9.13 -10.68 -10.10
N GLN A 115 -8.30 -11.70 -10.21
CA GLN A 115 -8.32 -12.67 -11.31
C GLN A 115 -9.19 -13.91 -11.00
N ARG A 116 -9.17 -14.36 -9.75
CA ARG A 116 -9.82 -15.57 -9.26
C ARG A 116 -10.46 -15.31 -7.91
N PRO A 117 -11.74 -14.90 -7.88
CA PRO A 117 -12.45 -14.64 -6.63
C PRO A 117 -12.50 -15.88 -5.73
N ASP A 118 -12.00 -15.77 -4.51
CA ASP A 118 -12.06 -16.78 -3.46
C ASP A 118 -12.68 -16.16 -2.19
N PRO A 119 -13.95 -16.46 -1.88
CA PRO A 119 -14.62 -15.91 -0.71
C PRO A 119 -13.99 -16.30 0.64
N ALA A 120 -13.38 -17.51 0.72
CA ALA A 120 -12.75 -17.96 1.96
C ALA A 120 -11.44 -17.22 2.21
N LEU A 121 -10.61 -17.07 1.19
CA LEU A 121 -9.38 -16.28 1.26
C LEU A 121 -9.69 -14.80 1.54
N LYS A 122 -10.71 -14.24 0.87
CA LYS A 122 -11.16 -12.87 1.16
C LYS A 122 -11.58 -12.71 2.63
N ALA A 123 -12.37 -13.63 3.17
CA ALA A 123 -12.81 -13.56 4.57
C ALA A 123 -11.64 -13.62 5.55
N ARG A 124 -10.60 -14.41 5.26
CA ARG A 124 -9.37 -14.47 6.06
C ARG A 124 -8.65 -13.11 6.06
N VAL A 125 -8.47 -12.50 4.89
CA VAL A 125 -7.87 -11.16 4.74
C VAL A 125 -8.73 -10.09 5.40
N ASP A 126 -10.05 -10.17 5.32
CA ASP A 126 -10.97 -9.26 6.02
C ASP A 126 -10.75 -9.26 7.54
N GLY A 127 -10.44 -10.43 8.11
CA GLY A 127 -10.07 -10.56 9.52
C GLY A 127 -8.78 -9.80 9.86
N TYR A 128 -7.76 -9.87 9.00
CA TYR A 128 -6.52 -9.11 9.18
C TYR A 128 -6.75 -7.59 9.06
N ILE A 129 -7.52 -7.18 8.06
CA ILE A 129 -7.87 -5.77 7.87
C ILE A 129 -8.58 -5.20 9.10
N ALA A 130 -9.45 -5.97 9.73
CA ALA A 130 -10.14 -5.54 10.94
C ALA A 130 -9.15 -5.28 12.11
N ARG A 131 -8.11 -6.11 12.27
CA ARG A 131 -7.06 -5.92 13.29
C ARG A 131 -6.19 -4.69 13.00
N ILE A 132 -5.79 -4.50 11.73
CA ILE A 132 -5.03 -3.32 11.27
C ILE A 132 -5.84 -2.03 11.50
N GLU A 133 -7.11 -2.04 11.12
CA GLU A 133 -8.03 -0.91 11.32
C GLU A 133 -8.21 -0.57 12.81
N ALA A 134 -8.35 -1.59 13.67
CA ALA A 134 -8.47 -1.39 15.11
C ALA A 134 -7.18 -0.78 15.69
N ALA A 135 -6.01 -1.24 15.27
CA ALA A 135 -4.72 -0.67 15.66
C ALA A 135 -4.64 0.81 15.28
N GLN A 136 -4.96 1.17 14.03
CA GLN A 136 -4.94 2.57 13.61
C GLN A 136 -5.96 3.43 14.36
N LYS A 137 -7.16 2.91 14.64
CA LYS A 137 -8.19 3.65 15.38
C LYS A 137 -7.79 3.99 16.81
N SER A 138 -6.89 3.21 17.42
CA SER A 138 -6.35 3.49 18.77
C SER A 138 -5.36 4.66 18.78
N ASP A 139 -4.92 5.12 17.61
CA ASP A 139 -3.99 6.25 17.46
C ASP A 139 -4.76 7.51 17.02
N PRO A 140 -4.67 8.62 17.80
CA PRO A 140 -5.42 9.84 17.51
C PRO A 140 -5.02 10.50 16.19
N ASP A 141 -3.76 10.32 15.78
CA ASP A 141 -3.20 10.92 14.58
C ASP A 141 -3.43 10.07 13.33
N GLY A 142 -3.81 8.79 13.52
CA GLY A 142 -4.01 7.84 12.43
C GLY A 142 -2.74 7.13 11.97
N PHE A 143 -1.68 7.17 12.78
CA PHE A 143 -0.47 6.39 12.53
C PHE A 143 -0.71 4.91 12.84
N VAL A 144 -0.13 4.03 12.05
CA VAL A 144 0.01 2.61 12.33
C VAL A 144 1.37 2.12 11.86
N GLY A 145 2.20 1.77 12.81
CA GLY A 145 3.55 1.22 12.64
C GLY A 145 3.89 0.50 13.94
N THR A 146 3.54 -0.81 14.01
CA THR A 146 3.48 -1.52 15.28
C THR A 146 4.83 -1.60 15.96
N ASN A 147 5.92 -1.73 15.19
CA ASN A 147 7.25 -1.74 15.77
C ASN A 147 7.54 -0.45 16.54
N THR A 148 7.36 0.71 15.92
CA THR A 148 7.64 2.01 16.54
C THR A 148 6.70 2.26 17.72
N GLN A 149 5.38 1.99 17.55
CA GLN A 149 4.40 2.19 18.62
C GLN A 149 4.66 1.32 19.86
N LEU A 150 5.13 0.09 19.67
CA LEU A 150 5.37 -0.84 20.78
C LEU A 150 6.75 -0.71 21.41
N THR A 151 7.73 -0.18 20.71
CA THR A 151 9.11 -0.04 21.23
C THR A 151 9.43 1.37 21.72
N GLU A 152 9.20 2.39 20.88
CA GLU A 152 9.55 3.79 21.13
C GLU A 152 8.63 4.71 20.34
N ASP A 153 7.40 4.91 20.79
CA ASP A 153 6.32 5.59 20.04
C ASP A 153 6.65 7.05 19.65
N ASN A 154 7.47 7.73 20.45
CA ASN A 154 7.92 9.10 20.16
C ASN A 154 9.01 9.18 19.08
N HIS A 155 9.51 8.05 18.59
CA HIS A 155 10.52 7.99 17.53
C HIS A 155 9.92 7.92 16.10
N ARG A 156 8.62 8.09 15.93
CA ARG A 156 7.95 8.05 14.61
C ARG A 156 8.73 8.86 13.58
N TRP A 157 8.95 8.30 12.41
CA TRP A 157 9.72 8.89 11.31
C TRP A 157 11.16 9.28 11.70
N GLY A 158 11.76 8.62 12.67
CA GLY A 158 13.11 8.93 13.14
C GLY A 158 13.20 10.17 14.04
N ALA A 159 12.07 10.71 14.50
CA ALA A 159 12.06 11.83 15.44
C ALA A 159 12.75 11.46 16.77
N ASN A 160 13.12 12.47 17.54
CA ASN A 160 13.67 12.36 18.91
C ASN A 160 14.88 11.41 19.05
N GLY A 161 15.66 11.24 17.99
CA GLY A 161 16.81 10.34 17.97
C GLY A 161 16.52 8.93 17.48
N GLY A 162 15.32 8.67 17.00
CA GLY A 162 14.95 7.41 16.37
C GLY A 162 15.80 7.11 15.13
N PHE A 163 15.97 5.83 14.84
CA PHE A 163 16.75 5.37 13.69
C PHE A 163 15.81 4.93 12.55
N LEU A 164 15.31 5.90 11.79
CA LEU A 164 14.33 5.71 10.71
C LEU A 164 14.63 4.51 9.81
N ARG A 165 15.91 4.30 9.43
CA ARG A 165 16.31 3.19 8.57
C ARG A 165 16.04 1.82 9.19
N MET A 166 16.09 1.70 10.52
CA MET A 166 15.82 0.44 11.24
C MET A 166 14.35 0.30 11.64
N GLN A 167 13.65 1.41 11.83
CA GLN A 167 12.23 1.41 12.17
C GLN A 167 11.35 0.97 11.00
N HIS A 168 11.78 1.24 9.78
CA HIS A 168 11.06 0.93 8.54
C HIS A 168 9.68 1.62 8.39
N ASP A 169 9.40 2.66 9.17
CA ASP A 169 8.09 3.35 9.18
C ASP A 169 7.64 3.76 7.76
N VAL A 170 8.55 4.38 6.97
CA VAL A 170 8.26 4.83 5.60
C VAL A 170 7.96 3.64 4.67
N TYR A 171 8.73 2.56 4.80
CA TYR A 171 8.50 1.35 4.02
C TYR A 171 7.15 0.71 4.36
N ASN A 172 6.87 0.51 5.65
CA ASN A 172 5.63 -0.07 6.13
C ASN A 172 4.42 0.77 5.69
N ALA A 173 4.52 2.11 5.78
CA ALA A 173 3.47 3.01 5.31
C ALA A 173 3.24 2.92 3.79
N GLY A 174 4.31 2.86 3.00
CA GLY A 174 4.22 2.67 1.55
C GLY A 174 3.51 1.37 1.17
N MET A 175 3.87 0.26 1.82
CA MET A 175 3.24 -1.05 1.59
C MET A 175 1.76 -1.06 2.00
N LEU A 176 1.40 -0.38 3.10
CA LEU A 176 0.00 -0.22 3.51
C LEU A 176 -0.82 0.54 2.45
N ILE A 177 -0.25 1.62 1.89
CA ILE A 177 -0.94 2.43 0.87
C ILE A 177 -1.18 1.59 -0.39
N GLU A 178 -0.17 0.88 -0.86
CA GLU A 178 -0.32 -0.03 -2.01
C GLU A 178 -1.36 -1.13 -1.72
N ALA A 179 -1.28 -1.79 -0.57
CA ALA A 179 -2.23 -2.83 -0.19
C ALA A 179 -3.68 -2.31 -0.15
N GLY A 180 -3.89 -1.09 0.37
CA GLY A 180 -5.20 -0.46 0.42
C GLY A 180 -5.81 -0.22 -0.95
N VAL A 181 -5.01 0.26 -1.90
CA VAL A 181 -5.44 0.49 -3.28
C VAL A 181 -5.77 -0.82 -3.97
N HIS A 182 -4.85 -1.80 -3.95
CA HIS A 182 -5.03 -3.08 -4.62
C HIS A 182 -6.23 -3.86 -4.07
N TYR A 183 -6.42 -3.85 -2.73
CA TYR A 183 -7.55 -4.55 -2.12
C TYR A 183 -8.90 -3.93 -2.52
N TYR A 184 -8.97 -2.60 -2.58
CA TYR A 184 -10.16 -1.90 -3.06
C TYR A 184 -10.45 -2.19 -4.54
N GLU A 185 -9.43 -2.12 -5.40
CA GLU A 185 -9.58 -2.40 -6.83
C GLU A 185 -10.04 -3.85 -7.10
N ALA A 186 -9.53 -4.80 -6.30
CA ALA A 186 -9.87 -6.21 -6.44
C ALA A 186 -11.25 -6.60 -5.91
N THR A 187 -11.70 -5.96 -4.81
CA THR A 187 -12.86 -6.43 -4.03
C THR A 187 -13.99 -5.43 -3.91
N GLY A 188 -13.74 -4.15 -4.17
CA GLY A 188 -14.66 -3.04 -3.88
C GLY A 188 -14.78 -2.69 -2.39
N ASP A 189 -14.06 -3.38 -1.49
CA ASP A 189 -14.05 -3.11 -0.06
C ASP A 189 -13.07 -2.00 0.29
N ASP A 190 -13.57 -0.88 0.80
CA ASP A 190 -12.79 0.34 1.04
C ASP A 190 -12.17 0.44 2.44
N ARG A 191 -12.33 -0.58 3.31
CA ARG A 191 -11.83 -0.53 4.70
C ARG A 191 -10.32 -0.30 4.77
N LEU A 192 -9.54 -1.11 4.05
CA LEU A 192 -8.08 -0.95 4.04
C LEU A 192 -7.65 0.33 3.32
N LEU A 193 -8.37 0.75 2.27
CA LEU A 193 -8.14 2.03 1.61
C LEU A 193 -8.35 3.22 2.55
N LYS A 194 -9.35 3.17 3.43
CA LYS A 194 -9.57 4.20 4.47
C LYS A 194 -8.41 4.24 5.48
N VAL A 195 -7.91 3.08 5.90
CA VAL A 195 -6.71 2.99 6.75
C VAL A 195 -5.50 3.60 6.05
N ALA A 196 -5.27 3.23 4.80
CA ALA A 196 -4.19 3.75 3.97
C ALA A 196 -4.28 5.28 3.77
N THR A 197 -5.48 5.80 3.51
CA THR A 197 -5.73 7.24 3.35
C THR A 197 -5.40 7.99 4.64
N ARG A 198 -5.85 7.52 5.81
CA ARG A 198 -5.52 8.15 7.10
C ARG A 198 -4.01 8.15 7.39
N MET A 199 -3.32 7.08 7.01
CA MET A 199 -1.86 7.00 7.13
C MET A 199 -1.18 8.01 6.20
N ALA A 200 -1.61 8.11 4.94
CA ALA A 200 -1.11 9.10 3.99
C ALA A 200 -1.37 10.53 4.46
N ASP A 201 -2.55 10.82 5.00
CA ASP A 201 -2.88 12.12 5.58
C ASP A 201 -1.97 12.45 6.78
N TYR A 202 -1.64 11.47 7.61
CA TYR A 202 -0.67 11.63 8.69
C TYR A 202 0.72 11.97 8.14
N MET A 203 1.21 11.23 7.14
CA MET A 203 2.51 11.49 6.50
C MET A 203 2.63 12.89 5.89
N VAL A 204 1.54 13.44 5.36
CA VAL A 204 1.54 14.80 4.75
C VAL A 204 1.57 15.90 5.82
N ARG A 205 1.06 15.62 7.03
CA ARG A 205 1.00 16.59 8.12
C ARG A 205 2.26 16.65 8.99
N THR A 206 3.06 15.61 8.96
CA THR A 206 4.28 15.49 9.80
C THR A 206 5.55 15.62 8.99
#